data_bcc10b368dd2a7290b0f59888ea2d55b
#
_entry.id   bcc10b368dd2a7290b0f59888ea2d55b
#
_cell.length_a   1.000
_cell.length_b   1.000
_cell.length_c   1.000
_cell.angle_alpha   90.00
_cell.angle_beta   90.00
_cell.angle_gamma   90.00
#
_symmetry.space_group_name_H-M   'P 1'
#
loop_
_entity.id
_entity.type
_entity.pdbx_description
1 polymer ?
#
loop_
_entity_poly.entity_id
_entity_poly.type
_entity_poly.pdbx_seq_one_letter_code
_entity_poly.pdbx_strand_id
1 'polypeptide(L)'
;MATAKRTRPIRRSVSLRPEIDGKVRKIAQDQKRSANRVLEILIETGLQAKEAEKRHFFELAERLRTTTDPDELKRTKEELARMTFGS
;
A
#
# COMPACT_ATOMS: atom_id res chain seq x y z
N MET A 1 21.65 0.01 18.52
CA MET A 1 21.53 0.83 18.56
C MET A 1 21.26 1.90 17.64
N ALA A 2 21.42 1.75 16.47
CA ALA A 2 21.20 2.77 15.51
C ALA A 2 19.79 3.23 15.41
N THR A 3 18.91 2.42 15.87
CA THR A 3 17.52 2.77 15.72
C THR A 3 17.11 4.00 16.48
N ALA A 4 17.84 4.37 17.47
CA ALA A 4 17.45 5.53 18.24
C ALA A 4 17.38 6.78 17.40
N LYS A 5 18.13 6.83 16.34
CA LYS A 5 18.14 8.02 15.56
C LYS A 5 16.93 8.19 14.71
N ARG A 6 16.10 7.16 14.58
CA ARG A 6 14.96 7.24 13.74
C ARG A 6 13.79 7.87 14.37
N THR A 7 13.90 8.34 15.59
CA THR A 7 12.78 8.98 16.24
C THR A 7 12.54 10.38 15.72
N ARG A 8 13.53 10.96 15.04
CA ARG A 8 13.39 12.31 14.55
C ARG A 8 12.71 12.32 13.19
N PRO A 9 11.61 13.07 13.04
CA PRO A 9 10.93 13.11 11.77
C PRO A 9 11.76 13.79 10.69
N ILE A 10 11.61 13.35 9.48
CA ILE A 10 12.21 13.96 8.32
C ILE A 10 11.15 14.80 7.64
N ARG A 11 11.46 16.06 7.36
CA ARG A 11 10.51 16.96 6.73
C ARG A 11 10.61 16.84 5.22
N ARG A 12 9.45 16.75 4.58
CA ARG A 12 9.38 16.76 3.12
C ARG A 12 8.20 17.58 2.70
N SER A 13 8.36 18.29 1.61
CA SER A 13 7.28 19.05 1.00
C SER A 13 6.65 18.22 -0.10
N VAL A 14 5.33 18.19 -0.13
CA VAL A 14 4.61 17.50 -1.20
C VAL A 14 3.55 18.43 -1.74
N SER A 15 3.30 18.33 -3.04
CA SER A 15 2.22 19.05 -3.68
C SER A 15 1.06 18.10 -3.88
N LEU A 16 -0.11 18.51 -3.47
CA LEU A 16 -1.32 17.68 -3.56
C LEU A 16 -2.31 18.35 -4.50
N ARG A 17 -2.95 17.53 -5.32
CA ARG A 17 -4.04 18.05 -6.14
C ARG A 17 -5.17 18.48 -5.23
N PRO A 18 -5.96 19.48 -5.65
CA PRO A 18 -7.03 19.99 -4.77
C PRO A 18 -8.01 18.92 -4.30
N GLU A 19 -8.32 17.96 -5.15
CA GLU A 19 -9.25 16.89 -4.77
C GLU A 19 -8.71 16.07 -3.61
N ILE A 20 -7.41 15.76 -3.67
CA ILE A 20 -6.79 14.97 -2.62
C ILE A 20 -6.67 15.81 -1.35
N ASP A 21 -6.25 17.05 -1.50
CA ASP A 21 -6.11 17.93 -0.35
C ASP A 21 -7.46 18.12 0.36
N GLY A 22 -8.52 18.26 -0.39
CA GLY A 22 -9.85 18.42 0.19
C GLY A 22 -10.27 17.20 0.99
N LYS A 23 -9.99 16.02 0.47
CA LYS A 23 -10.31 14.78 1.18
C LYS A 23 -9.51 14.64 2.45
N VAL A 24 -8.24 14.99 2.41
CA VAL A 24 -7.39 14.93 3.60
C VAL A 24 -7.92 15.87 4.67
N ARG A 25 -8.29 17.09 4.27
CA ARG A 25 -8.80 18.06 5.23
C ARG A 25 -10.10 17.61 5.85
N LYS A 26 -10.97 16.99 5.07
CA LYS A 26 -12.21 16.50 5.60
C LYS A 26 -12.00 15.41 6.62
N ILE A 27 -11.09 14.48 6.34
CA ILE A 27 -10.76 13.42 7.29
C ILE A 27 -10.18 14.03 8.57
N ALA A 28 -9.29 15.01 8.41
CA ALA A 28 -8.68 15.66 9.55
C ALA A 28 -9.72 16.31 10.43
N GLN A 29 -10.69 16.97 9.81
CA GLN A 29 -11.76 17.60 10.53
C GLN A 29 -12.62 16.59 11.26
N ASP A 30 -13.00 15.51 10.57
CA ASP A 30 -13.86 14.48 11.16
C ASP A 30 -13.19 13.78 12.32
N GLN A 31 -11.88 13.57 12.22
CA GLN A 31 -11.13 12.86 13.26
C GLN A 31 -10.48 13.80 14.27
N LYS A 32 -10.63 15.09 14.09
CA LYS A 32 -10.03 16.10 14.97
C LYS A 32 -8.53 15.91 15.09
N ARG A 33 -7.88 15.74 13.93
CA ARG A 33 -6.44 15.61 13.83
C ARG A 33 -5.91 16.65 12.86
N SER A 34 -4.61 16.89 12.90
CA SER A 34 -4.00 17.78 11.92
C SER A 34 -3.95 17.13 10.56
N ALA A 35 -3.93 17.93 9.51
CA ALA A 35 -3.82 17.41 8.16
C ALA A 35 -2.51 16.66 7.98
N ASN A 36 -1.42 17.15 8.58
CA ASN A 36 -0.14 16.44 8.47
C ASN A 36 -0.20 15.07 9.10
N ARG A 37 -0.88 14.95 10.24
CA ARG A 37 -1.02 13.65 10.89
C ARG A 37 -1.84 12.70 10.05
N VAL A 38 -2.91 13.20 9.42
CA VAL A 38 -3.73 12.38 8.52
C VAL A 38 -2.90 11.92 7.33
N LEU A 39 -2.09 12.80 6.76
CA LEU A 39 -1.22 12.42 5.65
C LEU A 39 -0.27 11.31 6.06
N GLU A 40 0.32 11.42 7.23
CA GLU A 40 1.25 10.40 7.70
C GLU A 40 0.56 9.05 7.86
N ILE A 41 -0.63 9.04 8.43
CA ILE A 41 -1.39 7.81 8.61
C ILE A 41 -1.76 7.20 7.28
N LEU A 42 -2.21 8.02 6.33
CA LEU A 42 -2.58 7.52 5.02
C LEU A 42 -1.39 6.95 4.27
N ILE A 43 -0.24 7.61 4.38
CA ILE A 43 0.97 7.10 3.75
C ILE A 43 1.37 5.76 4.36
N GLU A 44 1.33 5.68 5.68
CA GLU A 44 1.69 4.43 6.35
C GLU A 44 0.75 3.30 5.93
N THR A 45 -0.55 3.59 5.89
CA THR A 45 -1.53 2.60 5.47
C THR A 45 -1.27 2.16 4.03
N GLY A 46 -0.96 3.13 3.15
CA GLY A 46 -0.67 2.79 1.76
C GLY A 46 0.58 1.95 1.61
N LEU A 47 1.61 2.26 2.40
CA LEU A 47 2.83 1.46 2.37
C LEU A 47 2.57 0.03 2.83
N GLN A 48 1.78 -0.13 3.88
CA GLN A 48 1.43 -1.46 4.36
C GLN A 48 0.63 -2.23 3.33
N ALA A 49 -0.28 -1.55 2.64
CA ALA A 49 -1.06 -2.20 1.59
C ALA A 49 -0.18 -2.65 0.44
N LYS A 50 0.81 -1.84 0.07
CA LYS A 50 1.73 -2.21 -0.99
C LYS A 50 2.59 -3.40 -0.60
N GLU A 51 3.02 -3.45 0.65
CA GLU A 51 3.79 -4.59 1.12
C GLU A 51 2.97 -5.86 1.13
N ALA A 52 1.71 -5.78 1.53
CA ALA A 52 0.84 -6.94 1.52
C ALA A 52 0.58 -7.41 0.10
N GLU A 53 0.39 -6.48 -0.82
CA GLU A 53 0.20 -6.80 -2.24
C GLU A 53 1.42 -7.52 -2.80
N LYS A 54 2.60 -7.05 -2.45
CA LYS A 54 3.84 -7.66 -2.91
C LYS A 54 3.98 -9.08 -2.37
N ARG A 55 3.68 -9.29 -1.10
CA ARG A 55 3.72 -10.63 -0.52
C ARG A 55 2.74 -11.56 -1.21
N HIS A 56 1.54 -11.07 -1.45
CA HIS A 56 0.53 -11.87 -2.13
C HIS A 56 0.98 -12.27 -3.53
N PHE A 57 1.59 -11.32 -4.24
CA PHE A 57 2.10 -11.60 -5.58
C PHE A 57 3.14 -12.73 -5.53
N PHE A 58 4.08 -12.65 -4.58
CA PHE A 58 5.11 -13.68 -4.49
C PHE A 58 4.54 -15.02 -4.05
N GLU A 59 3.53 -15.02 -3.20
CA GLU A 59 2.85 -16.25 -2.82
C GLU A 59 2.17 -16.90 -4.02
N LEU A 60 1.53 -16.09 -4.86
CA LEU A 60 0.91 -16.62 -6.06
C LEU A 60 1.94 -17.15 -7.05
N ALA A 61 3.06 -16.45 -7.19
CA ALA A 61 4.12 -16.90 -8.08
C ALA A 61 4.69 -18.23 -7.61
N GLU A 62 4.85 -18.38 -6.30
CA GLU A 62 5.34 -19.64 -5.76
C GLU A 62 4.34 -20.77 -5.98
N ARG A 63 3.05 -20.47 -5.80
CA ARG A 63 2.02 -21.47 -6.04
C ARG A 63 1.98 -21.88 -7.51
N LEU A 64 2.17 -20.91 -8.41
CA LEU A 64 2.21 -21.21 -9.84
C LEU A 64 3.33 -22.19 -10.14
N ARG A 65 4.47 -22.02 -9.47
CA ARG A 65 5.62 -22.85 -9.73
C ARG A 65 5.46 -24.27 -9.16
N THR A 66 4.70 -24.41 -8.08
CA THR A 66 4.64 -25.69 -7.37
C THR A 66 3.38 -26.49 -7.61
N THR A 67 2.31 -25.86 -8.11
CA THR A 67 1.06 -26.56 -8.27
C THR A 67 1.06 -27.47 -9.49
N THR A 68 0.41 -28.62 -9.37
CA THR A 68 0.22 -29.51 -10.50
C THR A 68 -1.24 -29.63 -10.91
N ASP A 69 -2.13 -28.98 -10.19
CA ASP A 69 -3.55 -29.01 -10.50
C ASP A 69 -3.86 -28.02 -11.62
N PRO A 70 -4.39 -28.49 -12.78
CA PRO A 70 -4.63 -27.57 -13.88
C PRO A 70 -5.63 -26.46 -13.59
N ASP A 71 -6.64 -26.73 -12.77
CA ASP A 71 -7.61 -25.70 -12.41
C ASP A 71 -7.00 -24.63 -11.52
N GLU A 72 -6.21 -25.05 -10.55
CA GLU A 72 -5.54 -24.11 -9.70
C GLU A 72 -4.49 -23.30 -10.46
N LEU A 73 -3.81 -23.96 -11.37
CA LEU A 73 -2.83 -23.28 -12.20
C LEU A 73 -3.47 -22.16 -13.01
N LYS A 74 -4.62 -22.46 -13.60
CA LYS A 74 -5.33 -21.47 -14.39
C LYS A 74 -5.79 -20.29 -13.54
N ARG A 75 -6.36 -20.57 -12.38
CA ARG A 75 -6.82 -19.50 -11.48
C ARG A 75 -5.66 -18.63 -11.00
N THR A 76 -4.53 -19.27 -10.69
CA THR A 76 -3.36 -18.54 -10.21
C THR A 76 -2.81 -17.64 -11.31
N LYS A 77 -2.77 -18.14 -12.55
CA LYS A 77 -2.30 -17.33 -13.67
C LYS A 77 -3.20 -16.13 -13.90
N GLU A 78 -4.50 -16.33 -13.79
CA GLU A 78 -5.44 -15.25 -13.98
C GLU A 78 -5.29 -14.19 -12.90
N GLU A 79 -5.10 -14.59 -11.68
CA GLU A 79 -4.93 -13.64 -10.60
C GLU A 79 -3.63 -12.85 -10.72
N LEU A 80 -2.54 -13.53 -11.09
CA LEU A 80 -1.28 -12.85 -11.32
C LEU A 80 -1.39 -11.85 -12.46
N ALA A 81 -2.10 -12.20 -13.50
CA ALA A 81 -2.29 -11.28 -14.63
C ALA A 81 -3.06 -10.04 -14.17
N ARG A 82 -4.08 -10.20 -13.35
CA ARG A 82 -4.82 -9.05 -12.85
C ARG A 82 -3.93 -8.14 -12.01
N MET A 83 -3.09 -8.72 -11.17
CA MET A 83 -2.21 -7.93 -10.33
C MET A 83 -1.13 -7.22 -11.12
N THR A 84 -0.69 -7.83 -12.22
CA THR A 84 0.39 -7.26 -13.02
C THR A 84 -0.11 -6.16 -13.96
N PHE A 85 -1.24 -6.41 -14.62
CA PHE A 85 -1.72 -5.49 -15.64
C PHE A 85 -2.83 -4.56 -15.14
N GLY A 86 -3.17 -4.67 -13.91
CA GLY A 86 -4.16 -3.82 -13.33
C GLY A 86 -5.54 -4.21 -13.76
N SER A 87 -6.42 -3.29 -13.71
CA SER A 87 -7.77 -3.60 -14.11
C SER A 87 -8.58 -2.37 -14.22
#